data_59b88938319a232b00a21c45e9e900d0
#
_entry.id   59b88938319a232b00a21c45e9e900d0
#
_cell.length_a   1.000
_cell.length_b   1.000
_cell.length_c   1.000
_cell.angle_alpha   90.00
_cell.angle_beta   90.00
_cell.angle_gamma   90.00
#
_symmetry.space_group_name_H-M   'P 1'
#
loop_
_entity.id
_entity.type
_entity.pdbx_description
1 polymer ?
#
loop_
_entity_poly.entity_id
_entity_poly.type
_entity_poly.pdbx_seq_one_letter_code
_entity_poly.pdbx_strand_id
1 'polypeptide(L)'
;MNGLSPGMSELQIHNASKPTAAPHVKTSDPAVIRQMLAIRGISFQRWAADKPLAEGADQESILQAYAQELARVQASGHYRTVDAIRITPDHPDRDSLRRTFLSEHSHTDDEVRFFVEGRGLFCLHIGDEVVQVLCEANDWISIPAGIKHWFDMGSEPNFCAIRFFDNAEGWVAQFTGDVIAERFPLLE
;
A
#
# COMPACT_ATOMS: atom_id res chain seq x y z
N MET A 1 -7.32 -18.19 22.45
CA MET A 1 -6.21 -18.15 21.46
C MET A 1 -6.83 -18.11 20.07
N ASN A 2 -7.21 -16.91 19.61
CA ASN A 2 -7.70 -16.71 18.25
C ASN A 2 -6.52 -16.37 17.38
N GLY A 3 -5.90 -17.40 16.80
CA GLY A 3 -4.91 -17.21 15.74
C GLY A 3 -5.64 -16.65 14.52
N LEU A 4 -5.48 -15.36 14.27
CA LEU A 4 -5.77 -14.78 12.97
C LEU A 4 -4.88 -15.53 11.99
N SER A 5 -5.50 -16.29 11.09
CA SER A 5 -4.77 -16.82 9.93
C SER A 5 -4.06 -15.63 9.28
N PRO A 6 -2.77 -15.74 8.94
CA PRO A 6 -2.13 -14.70 8.15
C PRO A 6 -2.95 -14.56 6.88
N GLY A 7 -3.52 -13.38 6.68
CA GLY A 7 -4.25 -13.07 5.48
C GLY A 7 -3.34 -13.29 4.26
N MET A 8 -3.90 -13.48 3.10
CA MET A 8 -3.15 -13.65 1.86
C MET A 8 -3.31 -12.39 1.02
N SER A 9 -2.18 -11.81 0.61
CA SER A 9 -2.16 -10.77 -0.42
C SER A 9 -2.92 -11.25 -1.66
N GLU A 10 -3.65 -10.38 -2.30
CA GLU A 10 -4.43 -10.72 -3.50
C GLU A 10 -4.18 -9.69 -4.59
N LEU A 11 -4.07 -10.15 -5.82
CA LEU A 11 -4.03 -9.33 -7.02
C LEU A 11 -5.30 -9.53 -7.83
N GLN A 12 -5.93 -8.43 -8.25
CA GLN A 12 -6.98 -8.42 -9.24
C GLN A 12 -6.64 -7.41 -10.33
N ILE A 13 -6.85 -7.77 -11.61
CA ILE A 13 -6.64 -6.88 -12.74
C ILE A 13 -7.95 -6.74 -13.51
N HIS A 14 -8.41 -5.50 -13.62
CA HIS A 14 -9.65 -5.13 -14.28
C HIS A 14 -9.38 -4.29 -15.53
N ASN A 15 -10.32 -4.29 -16.47
CA ASN A 15 -10.35 -3.29 -17.51
C ASN A 15 -10.90 -1.97 -16.96
N ALA A 16 -10.17 -0.87 -17.12
CA ALA A 16 -10.52 0.44 -16.56
C ALA A 16 -11.88 0.98 -17.07
N SER A 17 -12.26 0.61 -18.30
CA SER A 17 -13.56 1.00 -18.88
C SER A 17 -14.74 0.13 -18.44
N LYS A 18 -14.49 -0.98 -17.74
CA LYS A 18 -15.49 -1.98 -17.35
C LYS A 18 -15.42 -2.30 -15.84
N PRO A 19 -15.63 -1.32 -14.96
CA PRO A 19 -15.41 -1.46 -13.51
C PRO A 19 -16.31 -2.50 -12.85
N THR A 20 -17.47 -2.81 -13.42
CA THR A 20 -18.42 -3.81 -12.91
C THR A 20 -18.19 -5.22 -13.44
N ALA A 21 -17.30 -5.38 -14.43
CA ALA A 21 -16.95 -6.69 -14.95
C ALA A 21 -16.01 -7.44 -13.97
N ALA A 22 -16.08 -8.77 -14.02
CA ALA A 22 -15.12 -9.58 -13.28
C ALA A 22 -13.68 -9.25 -13.71
N PRO A 23 -12.70 -9.32 -12.79
CA PRO A 23 -11.30 -9.16 -13.15
C PRO A 23 -10.87 -10.26 -14.12
N HIS A 24 -10.05 -9.91 -15.10
CA HIS A 24 -9.49 -10.91 -16.01
C HIS A 24 -8.29 -11.66 -15.43
N VAL A 25 -7.72 -11.15 -14.32
CA VAL A 25 -6.74 -11.85 -13.48
C VAL A 25 -7.20 -11.73 -12.03
N LYS A 26 -7.17 -12.85 -11.31
CA LYS A 26 -7.34 -12.90 -9.86
C LYS A 26 -6.44 -13.99 -9.30
N THR A 27 -5.54 -13.64 -8.37
CA THR A 27 -4.59 -14.59 -7.79
C THR A 27 -4.16 -14.17 -6.39
N SER A 28 -3.85 -15.15 -5.55
CA SER A 28 -3.19 -14.98 -4.25
C SER A 28 -1.82 -15.67 -4.19
N ASP A 29 -1.33 -16.19 -5.33
CA ASP A 29 0.02 -16.74 -5.41
C ASP A 29 1.07 -15.63 -5.40
N PRO A 30 1.96 -15.55 -4.38
CA PRO A 30 2.93 -14.46 -4.26
C PRO A 30 3.92 -14.37 -5.44
N ALA A 31 4.25 -15.50 -6.07
CA ALA A 31 5.15 -15.51 -7.22
C ALA A 31 4.46 -14.92 -8.45
N VAL A 32 3.19 -15.26 -8.67
CA VAL A 32 2.38 -14.72 -9.74
C VAL A 32 2.11 -13.23 -9.52
N ILE A 33 1.76 -12.81 -8.29
CA ILE A 33 1.58 -11.39 -7.93
C ILE A 33 2.84 -10.61 -8.29
N ARG A 34 4.00 -11.05 -7.81
CA ARG A 34 5.29 -10.39 -8.10
C ARG A 34 5.55 -10.29 -9.60
N GLN A 35 5.33 -11.35 -10.36
CA GLN A 35 5.56 -11.37 -11.81
C GLN A 35 4.62 -10.41 -12.54
N MET A 36 3.33 -10.44 -12.23
CA MET A 36 2.31 -9.59 -12.88
C MET A 36 2.54 -8.11 -12.58
N LEU A 37 2.97 -7.77 -11.37
CA LEU A 37 3.32 -6.41 -10.98
C LEU A 37 4.62 -5.96 -11.66
N ALA A 38 5.64 -6.82 -11.72
CA ALA A 38 6.93 -6.51 -12.34
C ALA A 38 6.80 -6.17 -13.84
N ILE A 39 5.93 -6.86 -14.59
CA ILE A 39 5.62 -6.56 -16.00
C ILE A 39 5.09 -5.13 -16.16
N ARG A 40 4.45 -4.59 -15.13
CA ARG A 40 3.88 -3.23 -15.08
C ARG A 40 4.80 -2.19 -14.42
N GLY A 41 6.05 -2.58 -14.14
CA GLY A 41 7.04 -1.70 -13.50
C GLY A 41 6.88 -1.54 -11.99
N ILE A 42 5.99 -2.30 -11.37
CA ILE A 42 5.75 -2.27 -9.93
C ILE A 42 6.64 -3.31 -9.24
N SER A 43 7.41 -2.90 -8.23
CA SER A 43 8.20 -3.83 -7.43
C SER A 43 7.37 -4.33 -6.24
N PHE A 44 7.32 -5.66 -6.09
CA PHE A 44 6.61 -6.31 -4.99
C PHE A 44 7.49 -7.40 -4.38
N GLN A 45 7.66 -7.35 -3.06
CA GLN A 45 8.50 -8.30 -2.32
C GLN A 45 7.79 -8.70 -1.03
N ARG A 46 8.24 -9.78 -0.41
CA ARG A 46 7.81 -10.16 0.93
C ARG A 46 9.00 -10.10 1.88
N TRP A 47 8.83 -9.35 2.96
CA TRP A 47 9.79 -9.18 4.03
C TRP A 47 9.15 -9.61 5.33
N ALA A 48 9.93 -10.19 6.26
CA ALA A 48 9.38 -10.62 7.53
C ALA A 48 8.93 -9.41 8.37
N ALA A 49 7.64 -9.32 8.64
CA ALA A 49 7.03 -8.39 9.58
C ALA A 49 6.75 -9.14 10.90
N ASP A 50 7.81 -9.58 11.56
CA ASP A 50 7.76 -10.48 12.72
C ASP A 50 8.06 -9.78 14.06
N LYS A 51 8.24 -8.46 14.04
CA LYS A 51 8.51 -7.69 15.27
C LYS A 51 7.20 -7.35 15.95
N PRO A 52 6.99 -7.78 17.21
CA PRO A 52 5.81 -7.40 17.96
C PRO A 52 5.81 -5.90 18.21
N LEU A 53 4.69 -5.24 17.87
CA LEU A 53 4.47 -3.84 18.18
C LEU A 53 3.49 -3.74 19.37
N ALA A 54 3.79 -2.88 20.33
CA ALA A 54 2.88 -2.61 21.43
C ALA A 54 1.60 -1.94 20.90
N GLU A 55 0.49 -2.17 21.59
CA GLU A 55 -0.72 -1.39 21.37
C GLU A 55 -0.40 0.10 21.60
N GLY A 56 -0.73 0.95 20.63
CA GLY A 56 -0.41 2.38 20.70
C GLY A 56 1.07 2.72 20.46
N ALA A 57 1.89 1.79 19.93
CA ALA A 57 3.26 2.11 19.54
C ALA A 57 3.31 3.34 18.64
N ASP A 58 4.14 4.31 19.01
CA ASP A 58 4.38 5.51 18.23
C ASP A 58 5.34 5.24 17.06
N GLN A 59 5.47 6.23 16.18
CA GLN A 59 6.35 6.14 15.02
C GLN A 59 7.78 5.74 15.38
N GLU A 60 8.35 6.32 16.43
CA GLU A 60 9.73 6.06 16.84
C GLU A 60 9.91 4.60 17.26
N SER A 61 8.99 4.06 18.06
CA SER A 61 8.98 2.66 18.48
C SER A 61 8.86 1.69 17.30
N ILE A 62 8.00 2.02 16.30
CA ILE A 62 7.83 1.22 15.10
C ILE A 62 9.13 1.20 14.28
N LEU A 63 9.71 2.37 14.01
CA LEU A 63 10.96 2.47 13.25
C LEU A 63 12.13 1.77 13.97
N GLN A 64 12.21 1.87 15.29
CA GLN A 64 13.22 1.17 16.09
C GLN A 64 13.07 -0.36 15.99
N ALA A 65 11.85 -0.88 16.02
CA ALA A 65 11.60 -2.32 15.90
C ALA A 65 12.11 -2.89 14.55
N TYR A 66 12.05 -2.10 13.47
CA TYR A 66 12.48 -2.48 12.13
C TYR A 66 13.80 -1.83 11.67
N ALA A 67 14.63 -1.39 12.60
CA ALA A 67 15.88 -0.65 12.31
C ALA A 67 16.83 -1.39 11.35
N GLN A 68 16.87 -2.73 11.38
CA GLN A 68 17.72 -3.53 10.50
C GLN A 68 17.24 -3.50 9.06
N GLU A 69 15.92 -3.62 8.85
CA GLU A 69 15.27 -3.54 7.54
C GLU A 69 15.46 -2.14 6.94
N LEU A 70 15.28 -1.10 7.76
CA LEU A 70 15.52 0.29 7.38
C LEU A 70 16.96 0.53 6.95
N ALA A 71 17.93 0.07 7.72
CA ALA A 71 19.36 0.22 7.41
C ALA A 71 19.71 -0.45 6.07
N ARG A 72 19.11 -1.59 5.77
CA ARG A 72 19.33 -2.29 4.48
C ARG A 72 18.79 -1.48 3.30
N VAL A 73 17.61 -0.87 3.43
CA VAL A 73 17.03 -0.01 2.39
C VAL A 73 17.88 1.24 2.21
N GLN A 74 18.24 1.91 3.29
CA GLN A 74 19.05 3.14 3.26
C GLN A 74 20.47 2.92 2.71
N ALA A 75 21.04 1.73 2.93
CA ALA A 75 22.34 1.35 2.38
C ALA A 75 22.36 1.29 0.82
N SER A 76 21.20 1.16 0.18
CA SER A 76 21.08 1.25 -1.28
C SER A 76 21.30 2.67 -1.84
N GLY A 77 21.34 3.69 -0.95
CA GLY A 77 21.50 5.10 -1.32
C GLY A 77 20.21 5.77 -1.77
N HIS A 78 19.12 5.04 -1.85
CA HIS A 78 17.78 5.53 -2.10
C HIS A 78 17.02 5.69 -0.76
N TYR A 79 15.93 6.47 -0.76
CA TYR A 79 15.01 6.60 0.37
C TYR A 79 15.67 7.16 1.64
N ARG A 80 16.03 8.43 1.60
CA ARG A 80 16.73 9.13 2.68
C ARG A 80 15.86 9.42 3.90
N THR A 81 14.54 9.50 3.68
CA THR A 81 13.56 9.80 4.73
C THR A 81 12.62 8.62 4.89
N VAL A 82 12.29 8.31 6.13
CA VAL A 82 11.43 7.19 6.51
C VAL A 82 10.49 7.65 7.60
N ASP A 83 9.22 7.28 7.50
CA ASP A 83 8.24 7.41 8.57
C ASP A 83 7.42 6.14 8.73
N ALA A 84 6.53 6.13 9.72
CA ALA A 84 5.55 5.07 9.91
C ALA A 84 4.16 5.66 10.09
N ILE A 85 3.19 5.09 9.38
CA ILE A 85 1.78 5.41 9.54
C ILE A 85 1.05 4.21 10.16
N ARG A 86 0.30 4.45 11.23
CA ARG A 86 -0.57 3.48 11.86
C ARG A 86 -1.96 4.05 11.99
N ILE A 87 -2.95 3.39 11.41
CA ILE A 87 -4.35 3.80 11.47
C ILE A 87 -5.16 2.63 11.99
N THR A 88 -5.86 2.89 13.09
CA THR A 88 -6.71 1.93 13.79
C THR A 88 -8.18 2.31 13.64
N PRO A 89 -9.14 1.41 13.93
CA PRO A 89 -10.56 1.70 13.78
C PRO A 89 -11.07 2.89 14.62
N ASP A 90 -10.37 3.22 15.68
CA ASP A 90 -10.68 4.34 16.60
C ASP A 90 -9.93 5.64 16.25
N HIS A 91 -9.15 5.65 15.16
CA HIS A 91 -8.42 6.85 14.75
C HIS A 91 -9.39 8.01 14.46
N PRO A 92 -9.22 9.20 15.09
CA PRO A 92 -10.21 10.29 15.01
C PRO A 92 -10.43 10.82 13.59
N ASP A 93 -9.39 10.79 12.75
CA ASP A 93 -9.42 11.31 11.39
C ASP A 93 -9.60 10.22 10.32
N ARG A 94 -9.94 8.99 10.69
CA ARG A 94 -10.00 7.86 9.75
C ARG A 94 -10.85 8.13 8.51
N ASP A 95 -12.03 8.73 8.70
CA ASP A 95 -12.96 8.98 7.60
C ASP A 95 -12.45 10.06 6.62
N SER A 96 -11.78 11.10 7.14
CA SER A 96 -11.17 12.14 6.30
C SER A 96 -9.94 11.63 5.57
N LEU A 97 -9.11 10.83 6.24
CA LEU A 97 -7.95 10.18 5.64
C LEU A 97 -8.38 9.22 4.53
N ARG A 98 -9.39 8.37 4.78
CA ARG A 98 -9.92 7.46 3.77
C ARG A 98 -10.39 8.20 2.53
N ARG A 99 -11.19 9.28 2.68
CA ARG A 99 -11.66 10.09 1.55
C ARG A 99 -10.50 10.67 0.74
N THR A 100 -9.46 11.15 1.40
CA THR A 100 -8.26 11.69 0.73
C THR A 100 -7.53 10.60 -0.05
N PHE A 101 -7.31 9.43 0.57
CA PHE A 101 -6.60 8.32 -0.05
C PHE A 101 -7.37 7.67 -1.20
N LEU A 102 -8.70 7.71 -1.19
CA LEU A 102 -9.56 7.18 -2.25
C LEU A 102 -9.59 8.06 -3.51
N SER A 103 -9.13 9.29 -3.46
CA SER A 103 -9.07 10.15 -4.64
C SER A 103 -7.86 9.80 -5.51
N GLU A 104 -8.09 9.56 -6.81
CA GLU A 104 -6.99 9.25 -7.73
C GLU A 104 -5.96 10.39 -7.77
N HIS A 105 -4.71 10.02 -7.59
CA HIS A 105 -3.57 10.93 -7.58
C HIS A 105 -2.30 10.25 -8.09
N SER A 106 -1.25 11.04 -8.29
CA SER A 106 0.11 10.58 -8.55
C SER A 106 1.10 11.35 -7.68
N HIS A 107 2.33 10.87 -7.62
CA HIS A 107 3.44 11.55 -6.96
C HIS A 107 4.59 11.81 -7.93
N THR A 108 5.44 12.78 -7.61
CA THR A 108 6.69 13.04 -8.34
C THR A 108 7.81 12.08 -7.98
N ASP A 109 7.67 11.38 -6.85
CA ASP A 109 8.61 10.41 -6.32
C ASP A 109 7.98 9.02 -6.27
N ASP A 110 8.81 7.99 -6.11
CA ASP A 110 8.33 6.62 -5.89
C ASP A 110 7.59 6.54 -4.56
N GLU A 111 6.45 5.86 -4.56
CA GLU A 111 5.73 5.51 -3.34
C GLU A 111 6.12 4.12 -2.87
N VAL A 112 6.81 4.05 -1.73
CA VAL A 112 7.26 2.79 -1.17
C VAL A 112 6.65 2.56 0.20
N ARG A 113 6.03 1.39 0.39
CA ARG A 113 5.47 0.96 1.67
C ARG A 113 5.86 -0.45 2.01
N PHE A 114 6.22 -0.65 3.28
CA PHE A 114 6.37 -1.95 3.91
C PHE A 114 5.26 -2.12 4.95
N PHE A 115 4.33 -3.03 4.70
CA PHE A 115 3.24 -3.32 5.63
C PHE A 115 3.76 -4.22 6.75
N VAL A 116 3.68 -3.73 7.99
CA VAL A 116 4.14 -4.46 9.18
C VAL A 116 2.98 -5.02 10.01
N GLU A 117 1.78 -4.44 9.89
CA GLU A 117 0.53 -4.97 10.47
C GLU A 117 -0.65 -4.69 9.54
N GLY A 118 -1.66 -5.55 9.62
CA GLY A 118 -2.95 -5.36 8.96
C GLY A 118 -2.89 -5.39 7.45
N ARG A 119 -3.80 -4.64 6.81
CA ARG A 119 -3.98 -4.69 5.36
C ARG A 119 -4.46 -3.36 4.77
N GLY A 120 -4.27 -3.20 3.46
CA GLY A 120 -4.81 -2.09 2.69
C GLY A 120 -4.79 -2.38 1.20
N LEU A 121 -5.67 -1.77 0.44
CA LEU A 121 -5.88 -2.01 -0.98
C LEU A 121 -5.28 -0.88 -1.81
N PHE A 122 -4.19 -1.15 -2.53
CA PHE A 122 -3.71 -0.28 -3.59
C PHE A 122 -4.49 -0.54 -4.87
N CYS A 123 -4.91 0.53 -5.54
CA CYS A 123 -5.52 0.48 -6.86
C CYS A 123 -4.68 1.33 -7.81
N LEU A 124 -4.02 0.71 -8.78
CA LEU A 124 -3.09 1.34 -9.71
C LEU A 124 -3.77 1.45 -11.08
N HIS A 125 -3.87 2.68 -11.60
CA HIS A 125 -4.45 2.94 -12.91
C HIS A 125 -3.33 3.03 -13.96
N ILE A 126 -3.13 1.96 -14.72
CA ILE A 126 -2.02 1.79 -15.64
C ILE A 126 -2.57 1.51 -17.05
N GLY A 127 -2.52 2.50 -17.93
CA GLY A 127 -3.09 2.38 -19.28
C GLY A 127 -4.60 2.15 -19.24
N ASP A 128 -5.06 1.04 -19.77
CA ASP A 128 -6.45 0.61 -19.80
C ASP A 128 -6.81 -0.41 -18.69
N GLU A 129 -5.91 -0.57 -17.70
CA GLU A 129 -6.08 -1.48 -16.57
C GLU A 129 -6.22 -0.74 -15.24
N VAL A 130 -7.03 -1.30 -14.33
CA VAL A 130 -6.98 -1.02 -12.90
C VAL A 130 -6.48 -2.28 -12.20
N VAL A 131 -5.31 -2.15 -11.59
CA VAL A 131 -4.61 -3.23 -10.89
C VAL A 131 -4.83 -3.05 -9.40
N GLN A 132 -5.64 -3.89 -8.79
CA GLN A 132 -5.92 -3.89 -7.36
C GLN A 132 -4.99 -4.87 -6.64
N VAL A 133 -4.22 -4.37 -5.68
CA VAL A 133 -3.29 -5.16 -4.87
C VAL A 133 -3.70 -5.04 -3.40
N LEU A 134 -4.32 -6.08 -2.86
CA LEU A 134 -4.52 -6.18 -1.41
C LEU A 134 -3.18 -6.53 -0.77
N CYS A 135 -2.57 -5.53 -0.15
CA CYS A 135 -1.34 -5.67 0.61
C CYS A 135 -1.66 -6.03 2.06
N GLU A 136 -0.87 -6.92 2.63
CA GLU A 136 -0.97 -7.35 4.01
C GLU A 136 0.40 -7.33 4.70
N ALA A 137 0.42 -7.58 6.01
CA ALA A 137 1.68 -7.71 6.74
C ALA A 137 2.66 -8.64 6.01
N ASN A 138 3.91 -8.26 5.94
CA ASN A 138 5.02 -8.79 5.14
C ASN A 138 5.12 -8.28 3.69
N ASP A 139 4.17 -7.51 3.20
CA ASP A 139 4.26 -6.99 1.83
C ASP A 139 5.06 -5.69 1.78
N TRP A 140 5.99 -5.66 0.84
CA TRP A 140 6.73 -4.48 0.45
C TRP A 140 6.39 -4.15 -1.00
N ILE A 141 5.91 -2.95 -1.26
CA ILE A 141 5.50 -2.49 -2.58
C ILE A 141 6.16 -1.15 -2.91
N SER A 142 6.66 -1.02 -4.15
CA SER A 142 7.17 0.24 -4.69
C SER A 142 6.45 0.58 -5.98
N ILE A 143 5.78 1.71 -5.97
CA ILE A 143 5.02 2.27 -7.07
C ILE A 143 5.84 3.42 -7.65
N PRO A 144 6.29 3.34 -8.93
CA PRO A 144 7.08 4.39 -9.54
C PRO A 144 6.37 5.75 -9.61
N ALA A 145 7.16 6.81 -9.58
CA ALA A 145 6.70 8.17 -9.81
C ALA A 145 5.80 8.27 -11.06
N GLY A 146 4.75 9.07 -10.97
CA GLY A 146 3.82 9.34 -12.06
C GLY A 146 2.71 8.29 -12.27
N ILE A 147 2.77 7.12 -11.61
CA ILE A 147 1.70 6.13 -11.67
C ILE A 147 0.47 6.68 -10.93
N LYS A 148 -0.66 6.76 -11.65
CA LYS A 148 -1.94 7.14 -11.06
C LYS A 148 -2.46 6.02 -10.18
N HIS A 149 -2.90 6.36 -8.99
CA HIS A 149 -3.37 5.37 -8.04
C HIS A 149 -4.26 5.99 -6.97
N TRP A 150 -4.92 5.12 -6.20
CA TRP A 150 -5.58 5.44 -4.94
C TRP A 150 -5.36 4.30 -3.96
N PHE A 151 -5.60 4.58 -2.70
CA PHE A 151 -5.44 3.62 -1.62
C PHE A 151 -6.70 3.56 -0.78
N ASP A 152 -7.25 2.37 -0.58
CA ASP A 152 -8.38 2.13 0.31
C ASP A 152 -7.92 1.37 1.56
N MET A 153 -8.11 1.98 2.69
CA MET A 153 -7.79 1.40 3.99
C MET A 153 -8.97 0.69 4.66
N GLY A 154 -10.11 0.62 3.97
CA GLY A 154 -11.35 0.05 4.51
C GLY A 154 -12.14 1.02 5.40
N SER A 155 -13.35 0.63 5.74
CA SER A 155 -14.25 1.40 6.63
C SER A 155 -13.81 1.33 8.10
N GLU A 156 -13.19 0.22 8.49
CA GLU A 156 -12.59 0.00 9.81
C GLU A 156 -11.10 -0.27 9.64
N PRO A 157 -10.29 0.78 9.37
CA PRO A 157 -8.88 0.61 9.05
C PRO A 157 -8.12 0.02 10.22
N ASN A 158 -7.28 -0.95 9.92
CA ASN A 158 -6.36 -1.51 10.91
C ASN A 158 -5.09 -1.94 10.19
N PHE A 159 -4.15 -1.01 10.06
CA PHE A 159 -2.88 -1.31 9.43
C PHE A 159 -1.75 -0.44 9.99
N CYS A 160 -0.54 -0.93 9.84
CA CYS A 160 0.68 -0.18 10.06
C CYS A 160 1.62 -0.40 8.86
N ALA A 161 2.11 0.69 8.28
CA ALA A 161 3.07 0.64 7.19
C ALA A 161 4.23 1.60 7.44
N ILE A 162 5.44 1.14 7.14
CA ILE A 162 6.63 1.98 7.08
C ILE A 162 6.70 2.54 5.65
N ARG A 163 6.89 3.86 5.54
CA ARG A 163 6.94 4.57 4.28
C ARG A 163 8.35 5.10 4.05
N PHE A 164 8.80 5.04 2.80
CA PHE A 164 10.13 5.47 2.39
C PHE A 164 10.00 6.56 1.34
N PHE A 165 10.82 7.62 1.47
CA PHE A 165 10.81 8.80 0.61
C PHE A 165 12.21 9.13 0.13
N ASP A 166 12.31 9.66 -1.10
CA ASP A 166 13.57 10.17 -1.63
C ASP A 166 13.89 11.57 -1.11
N ASN A 167 12.88 12.36 -0.78
CA ASN A 167 13.04 13.72 -0.29
C ASN A 167 12.41 13.92 1.10
N ALA A 168 12.80 15.01 1.78
CA ALA A 168 12.34 15.34 3.13
C ALA A 168 10.89 15.86 3.17
N GLU A 169 10.32 16.27 2.04
CA GLU A 169 8.97 16.80 1.96
C GLU A 169 7.91 15.69 1.90
N GLY A 170 8.37 14.45 1.68
CA GLY A 170 7.50 13.30 1.56
C GLY A 170 6.66 13.30 0.28
N TRP A 171 5.53 12.62 0.32
CA TRP A 171 4.68 12.48 -0.85
C TRP A 171 3.67 13.61 -0.97
N VAL A 172 3.87 14.47 -1.95
CA VAL A 172 2.88 15.46 -2.34
C VAL A 172 1.95 14.84 -3.38
N ALA A 173 0.67 14.66 -3.02
CA ALA A 173 -0.33 14.11 -3.92
C ALA A 173 -0.72 15.15 -5.00
N GLN A 174 -0.64 14.73 -6.25
CA GLN A 174 -1.16 15.46 -7.41
C GLN A 174 -2.47 14.82 -7.84
N PHE A 175 -3.58 15.36 -7.38
CA PHE A 175 -4.91 14.83 -7.68
C PHE A 175 -5.25 15.02 -9.16
N THR A 176 -5.75 13.93 -9.80
CA THR A 176 -6.11 13.96 -11.22
C THR A 176 -7.47 14.59 -11.48
N GLY A 177 -8.35 14.57 -10.49
CA GLY A 177 -9.76 14.96 -10.62
C GLY A 177 -10.64 13.93 -11.33
N ASP A 178 -10.08 12.76 -11.70
CA ASP A 178 -10.85 11.65 -12.25
C ASP A 178 -11.63 10.94 -11.13
N VAL A 179 -12.88 10.59 -11.42
CA VAL A 179 -13.77 9.87 -10.50
C VAL A 179 -13.69 8.35 -10.69
N ILE A 180 -12.68 7.84 -11.39
CA ILE A 180 -12.53 6.42 -11.68
C ILE A 180 -12.53 5.57 -10.40
N ALA A 181 -11.92 6.06 -9.33
CA ALA A 181 -11.86 5.35 -8.05
C ALA A 181 -13.25 5.03 -7.46
N GLU A 182 -14.25 5.88 -7.72
CA GLU A 182 -15.63 5.68 -7.24
C GLU A 182 -16.36 4.53 -7.96
N ARG A 183 -15.79 4.04 -9.05
CA ARG A 183 -16.40 3.04 -9.92
C ARG A 183 -15.94 1.62 -9.62
N PHE A 184 -14.90 1.46 -8.83
CA PHE A 184 -14.33 0.16 -8.47
C PHE A 184 -14.75 -0.27 -7.06
N PRO A 185 -14.79 -1.60 -6.79
CA PRO A 185 -15.12 -2.11 -5.47
C PRO A 185 -14.18 -1.56 -4.38
N LEU A 186 -14.78 -1.20 -3.26
CA LEU A 186 -14.07 -0.77 -2.06
C LEU A 186 -13.64 -1.96 -1.21
N LEU A 187 -12.65 -1.73 -0.34
CA LEU A 187 -12.24 -2.67 0.70
C LEU A 187 -13.25 -2.62 1.85
N GLU A 188 -13.84 -3.77 2.17
CA GLU A 188 -14.74 -3.99 3.31
C GLU A 188 -14.01 -4.65 4.49
#